data_4a1d2acf1371488a9020f16420a5626a
#
_entry.id   4a1d2acf1371488a9020f16420a5626a
#
_cell.length_a   1.000
_cell.length_b   1.000
_cell.length_c   1.000
_cell.angle_alpha   90.00
_cell.angle_beta   90.00
_cell.angle_gamma   90.00
#
_symmetry.space_group_name_H-M   'P 1'
#
loop_
_entity.id
_entity.type
_entity.pdbx_description
1 polymer ?
#
loop_
_entity_poly.entity_id
_entity_poly.type
_entity_poly.pdbx_seq_one_letter_code
_entity_poly.pdbx_strand_id
1 'polypeptide(L)'
;MLFRLDGVHATESLGAAVANAGDVDGDTINDILLGAPDANFQTGYAAIFSGVDGHLLHRRADAPWPSQLGFAVCGLGDLNGDGRAEVLIAAPHTMPLALGDGYVFIYGFDPYLTSNRSALSASLGGSVVFTLDFPIAFGNQRFRLLATNHGLGSTLLGGIQIPLVASGPVWDAMSAATPPAIFTQASGSLNSDGDASSMLNLPAGVASVLLNTDIHFSAFVFQPPTSGLASSAAVVLHLLP
;
A
#
# COMPACT_ATOMS: atom_id res chain seq x y z
N MET A 1 -3.73 -11.41 24.00
CA MET A 1 -3.92 -10.20 23.18
C MET A 1 -2.87 -10.27 22.09
N LEU A 2 -3.29 -10.22 20.82
CA LEU A 2 -2.37 -10.27 19.69
C LEU A 2 -1.72 -8.89 19.48
N PHE A 3 -2.54 -7.84 19.32
CA PHE A 3 -2.09 -6.45 19.22
C PHE A 3 -3.22 -5.52 19.67
N ARG A 4 -2.90 -4.24 19.87
CA ARG A 4 -3.82 -3.18 20.20
C ARG A 4 -3.67 -2.06 19.16
N LEU A 5 -4.80 -1.54 18.69
CA LEU A 5 -4.86 -0.44 17.73
C LEU A 5 -5.31 0.83 18.47
N ASP A 6 -4.48 1.86 18.46
CA ASP A 6 -4.73 3.11 19.17
C ASP A 6 -4.98 4.25 18.18
N GLY A 7 -5.93 5.13 18.52
CA GLY A 7 -6.13 6.42 17.84
C GLY A 7 -4.98 7.38 18.14
N VAL A 8 -4.81 8.37 17.28
CA VAL A 8 -3.76 9.40 17.45
C VAL A 8 -4.15 10.43 18.51
N HIS A 9 -5.45 10.72 18.63
CA HIS A 9 -5.99 11.71 19.57
C HIS A 9 -7.16 11.17 20.38
N ALA A 10 -7.29 11.61 21.64
CA ALA A 10 -8.28 11.09 22.59
C ALA A 10 -9.75 11.32 22.22
N THR A 11 -10.04 12.21 21.25
CA THR A 11 -11.41 12.61 20.87
C THR A 11 -11.84 12.07 19.49
N GLU A 12 -11.09 11.14 18.91
CA GLU A 12 -11.35 10.64 17.55
C GLU A 12 -12.44 9.58 17.49
N SER A 13 -12.73 8.93 18.60
CA SER A 13 -13.64 7.77 18.67
C SER A 13 -13.22 6.64 17.71
N LEU A 14 -11.90 6.38 17.56
CA LEU A 14 -11.44 5.24 16.76
C LEU A 14 -12.03 3.94 17.31
N GLY A 15 -12.62 3.13 16.41
CA GLY A 15 -13.34 1.92 16.79
C GLY A 15 -14.83 2.14 17.07
N ALA A 16 -15.39 3.34 16.81
CA ALA A 16 -16.84 3.57 16.85
C ALA A 16 -17.57 2.64 15.88
N ALA A 17 -16.96 2.35 14.73
CA ALA A 17 -17.36 1.29 13.81
C ALA A 17 -16.16 0.36 13.57
N VAL A 18 -16.42 -0.95 13.51
CA VAL A 18 -15.42 -2.00 13.31
C VAL A 18 -15.96 -3.01 12.32
N ALA A 19 -15.17 -3.39 11.34
CA ALA A 19 -15.51 -4.44 10.39
C ALA A 19 -14.27 -5.25 9.97
N ASN A 20 -14.53 -6.45 9.45
CA ASN A 20 -13.56 -7.18 8.65
C ASN A 20 -13.47 -6.49 7.29
N ALA A 21 -12.29 -6.01 6.91
CA ALA A 21 -12.06 -5.36 5.62
C ALA A 21 -11.97 -6.36 4.45
N GLY A 22 -11.73 -7.65 4.73
CA GLY A 22 -11.21 -8.61 3.77
C GLY A 22 -9.70 -8.45 3.62
N ASP A 23 -9.12 -9.13 2.66
CA ASP A 23 -7.70 -9.02 2.28
C ASP A 23 -7.54 -7.81 1.35
N VAL A 24 -7.10 -6.68 1.92
CA VAL A 24 -6.99 -5.40 1.19
C VAL A 24 -5.61 -5.25 0.55
N ASP A 25 -4.58 -5.85 1.13
CA ASP A 25 -3.20 -5.72 0.65
C ASP A 25 -2.71 -6.93 -0.16
N GLY A 26 -3.49 -8.02 -0.22
CA GLY A 26 -3.21 -9.21 -1.01
C GLY A 26 -2.29 -10.22 -0.32
N ASP A 27 -2.20 -10.18 1.01
CA ASP A 27 -1.36 -11.09 1.81
C ASP A 27 -2.08 -12.39 2.23
N THR A 28 -3.35 -12.55 1.84
CA THR A 28 -4.27 -13.66 2.14
C THR A 28 -4.82 -13.68 3.58
N ILE A 29 -4.51 -12.68 4.39
CA ILE A 29 -5.06 -12.52 5.73
C ILE A 29 -6.07 -11.37 5.72
N ASN A 30 -7.22 -11.59 6.35
CA ASN A 30 -8.21 -10.52 6.43
C ASN A 30 -7.75 -9.38 7.32
N ASP A 31 -7.95 -8.15 6.84
CA ASP A 31 -7.59 -6.91 7.50
C ASP A 31 -8.72 -6.34 8.37
N ILE A 32 -8.38 -5.34 9.17
CA ILE A 32 -9.28 -4.74 10.15
C ILE A 32 -9.62 -3.32 9.70
N LEU A 33 -10.92 -3.03 9.52
CA LEU A 33 -11.42 -1.72 9.16
C LEU A 33 -12.05 -1.05 10.38
N LEU A 34 -11.57 0.13 10.73
CA LEU A 34 -12.02 0.94 11.85
C LEU A 34 -12.50 2.31 11.40
N GLY A 35 -13.60 2.78 11.98
CA GLY A 35 -14.10 4.15 11.83
C GLY A 35 -13.77 5.02 13.02
N ALA A 36 -13.50 6.31 12.77
CA ALA A 36 -13.22 7.37 13.74
C ALA A 36 -14.02 8.64 13.37
N PRO A 37 -15.34 8.64 13.54
CA PRO A 37 -16.22 9.70 13.02
C PRO A 37 -16.03 11.07 13.66
N ASP A 38 -15.53 11.13 14.90
CA ASP A 38 -15.38 12.38 15.65
C ASP A 38 -14.04 13.08 15.42
N ALA A 39 -13.14 12.46 14.64
CA ALA A 39 -11.84 13.01 14.34
C ALA A 39 -11.92 14.35 13.58
N ASN A 40 -10.93 15.22 13.78
CA ASN A 40 -10.81 16.51 13.07
C ASN A 40 -12.10 17.33 13.08
N PHE A 41 -12.65 17.61 14.28
CA PHE A 41 -13.90 18.38 14.42
C PHE A 41 -15.09 17.76 13.66
N GLN A 42 -15.26 16.45 13.74
CA GLN A 42 -16.33 15.68 13.08
C GLN A 42 -16.18 15.57 11.53
N THR A 43 -15.02 15.82 10.97
CA THR A 43 -14.74 15.40 9.60
C THR A 43 -14.71 13.88 9.53
N GLY A 44 -14.09 13.26 10.51
CA GLY A 44 -13.94 11.82 10.62
C GLY A 44 -12.89 11.23 9.69
N TYR A 45 -12.62 9.96 9.89
CA TYR A 45 -11.83 9.13 8.99
C TYR A 45 -12.17 7.65 9.17
N ALA A 46 -11.75 6.83 8.23
CA ALA A 46 -11.64 5.39 8.41
C ALA A 46 -10.20 4.94 8.19
N ALA A 47 -9.79 3.88 8.88
CA ALA A 47 -8.45 3.32 8.81
C ALA A 47 -8.50 1.81 8.67
N ILE A 48 -7.61 1.26 7.85
CA ILE A 48 -7.44 -0.17 7.63
C ILE A 48 -6.09 -0.57 8.19
N PHE A 49 -6.10 -1.62 9.01
CA PHE A 49 -4.92 -2.16 9.65
C PHE A 49 -4.72 -3.61 9.23
N SER A 50 -3.47 -4.00 9.00
CA SER A 50 -3.11 -5.37 8.64
C SER A 50 -3.56 -6.36 9.71
N GLY A 51 -4.18 -7.44 9.25
CA GLY A 51 -4.57 -8.56 10.09
C GLY A 51 -3.40 -9.39 10.61
N VAL A 52 -2.21 -9.26 9.98
CA VAL A 52 -1.00 -9.98 10.36
C VAL A 52 -0.38 -9.42 11.65
N ASP A 53 -0.17 -8.11 11.69
CA ASP A 53 0.62 -7.46 12.75
C ASP A 53 0.01 -6.16 13.29
N GLY A 54 -1.10 -5.70 12.70
CA GLY A 54 -1.82 -4.50 13.13
C GLY A 54 -1.19 -3.18 12.67
N HIS A 55 -0.24 -3.18 11.70
CA HIS A 55 0.24 -1.92 11.16
C HIS A 55 -0.83 -1.25 10.29
N LEU A 56 -0.74 0.07 10.16
CA LEU A 56 -1.68 0.85 9.35
C LEU A 56 -1.40 0.62 7.86
N LEU A 57 -2.39 0.09 7.13
CA LEU A 57 -2.35 -0.05 5.67
C LEU A 57 -2.83 1.22 4.98
N HIS A 58 -4.04 1.65 5.32
CA HIS A 58 -4.68 2.80 4.68
C HIS A 58 -5.43 3.67 5.67
N ARG A 59 -5.48 4.98 5.40
CA ARG A 59 -6.35 5.94 6.10
C ARG A 59 -7.06 6.81 5.07
N ARG A 60 -8.39 6.91 5.19
CA ARG A 60 -9.23 7.76 4.36
C ARG A 60 -9.85 8.86 5.20
N ALA A 61 -9.54 10.11 4.86
CA ALA A 61 -10.01 11.31 5.56
C ALA A 61 -10.40 12.42 4.56
N ASP A 62 -10.84 12.03 3.38
CA ASP A 62 -11.05 12.87 2.20
C ASP A 62 -12.51 13.36 2.04
N ALA A 63 -13.35 13.14 3.04
CA ALA A 63 -14.71 13.65 3.04
C ALA A 63 -14.76 15.15 3.42
N PRO A 64 -15.74 15.92 2.90
CA PRO A 64 -15.91 17.33 3.25
C PRO A 64 -16.31 17.49 4.72
N TRP A 65 -15.91 18.59 5.35
CA TRP A 65 -16.29 18.92 6.74
C TRP A 65 -17.71 19.50 6.82
N PRO A 66 -18.47 19.21 7.88
CA PRO A 66 -18.40 18.07 8.81
C PRO A 66 -19.16 16.89 8.23
N SER A 67 -18.53 15.72 8.09
CA SER A 67 -19.17 14.57 7.44
C SER A 67 -19.30 13.33 8.30
N GLN A 68 -18.54 13.23 9.39
CA GLN A 68 -18.43 12.04 10.22
C GLN A 68 -18.05 10.79 9.41
N LEU A 69 -17.08 10.93 8.51
CA LEU A 69 -16.56 9.80 7.74
C LEU A 69 -16.09 8.69 8.69
N GLY A 70 -16.47 7.45 8.41
CA GLY A 70 -16.21 6.32 9.29
C GLY A 70 -17.29 6.07 10.34
N PHE A 71 -18.46 6.76 10.23
CA PHE A 71 -19.61 6.51 11.11
C PHE A 71 -20.09 5.05 10.99
N ALA A 72 -20.12 4.51 9.79
CA ALA A 72 -20.33 3.10 9.54
C ALA A 72 -19.31 2.61 8.49
N VAL A 73 -18.85 1.37 8.64
CA VAL A 73 -17.87 0.76 7.75
C VAL A 73 -18.24 -0.71 7.48
N CYS A 74 -17.88 -1.20 6.29
CA CYS A 74 -18.11 -2.59 5.89
C CYS A 74 -17.06 -3.04 4.88
N GLY A 75 -16.56 -4.27 5.01
CA GLY A 75 -15.81 -4.93 3.94
C GLY A 75 -16.79 -5.52 2.91
N LEU A 76 -16.46 -5.41 1.64
CA LEU A 76 -17.31 -5.86 0.51
C LEU A 76 -16.78 -7.12 -0.18
N GLY A 77 -15.57 -7.56 0.19
CA GLY A 77 -14.83 -8.57 -0.57
C GLY A 77 -14.31 -8.01 -1.88
N ASP A 78 -13.78 -8.86 -2.73
CA ASP A 78 -13.23 -8.51 -4.04
C ASP A 78 -14.37 -8.30 -5.05
N LEU A 79 -14.75 -7.05 -5.28
CA LEU A 79 -15.85 -6.67 -6.19
C LEU A 79 -15.40 -6.54 -7.64
N ASN A 80 -14.15 -6.17 -7.86
CA ASN A 80 -13.62 -5.89 -9.19
C ASN A 80 -12.85 -7.06 -9.79
N GLY A 81 -12.55 -8.11 -8.99
CA GLY A 81 -11.86 -9.32 -9.42
C GLY A 81 -10.34 -9.18 -9.49
N ASP A 82 -9.75 -8.20 -8.79
CA ASP A 82 -8.31 -7.96 -8.79
C ASP A 82 -7.55 -8.75 -7.71
N GLY A 83 -8.27 -9.53 -6.89
CA GLY A 83 -7.73 -10.34 -5.81
C GLY A 83 -7.61 -9.61 -4.48
N ARG A 84 -8.15 -8.40 -4.36
CA ARG A 84 -8.17 -7.57 -3.15
C ARG A 84 -9.59 -7.22 -2.75
N ALA A 85 -9.79 -6.92 -1.48
CA ALA A 85 -11.11 -6.57 -0.99
C ALA A 85 -11.35 -5.06 -1.05
N GLU A 86 -12.55 -4.67 -1.48
CA GLU A 86 -13.05 -3.31 -1.36
C GLU A 86 -13.72 -3.08 -0.01
N VAL A 87 -13.74 -1.82 0.40
CA VAL A 87 -14.41 -1.39 1.62
C VAL A 87 -15.43 -0.29 1.35
N LEU A 88 -16.51 -0.30 2.14
CA LEU A 88 -17.52 0.73 2.15
C LEU A 88 -17.38 1.57 3.43
N ILE A 89 -17.38 2.90 3.26
CA ILE A 89 -17.27 3.86 4.36
C ILE A 89 -18.37 4.88 4.23
N ALA A 90 -19.17 5.06 5.28
CA ALA A 90 -20.27 6.00 5.31
C ALA A 90 -19.92 7.29 6.06
N ALA A 91 -20.44 8.40 5.54
CA ALA A 91 -20.37 9.75 6.09
C ALA A 91 -21.78 10.34 6.11
N PRO A 92 -22.56 10.17 7.19
CA PRO A 92 -24.00 10.49 7.21
C PRO A 92 -24.32 11.99 7.29
N HIS A 93 -23.35 12.82 7.67
CA HIS A 93 -23.58 14.24 7.87
C HIS A 93 -22.86 15.09 6.84
N THR A 94 -23.59 16.02 6.24
CA THR A 94 -23.04 17.07 5.39
C THR A 94 -23.68 18.38 5.76
N MET A 95 -22.96 19.24 6.48
CA MET A 95 -23.26 20.62 6.84
C MET A 95 -24.61 20.88 7.54
N PRO A 96 -24.63 21.60 8.68
CA PRO A 96 -25.86 21.86 9.47
C PRO A 96 -26.86 22.83 8.83
N LEU A 97 -26.57 23.42 7.66
CA LEU A 97 -27.41 24.41 6.99
C LEU A 97 -27.82 24.05 5.55
N ALA A 98 -27.31 22.98 4.97
CA ALA A 98 -27.87 22.38 3.76
C ALA A 98 -28.59 21.11 4.17
N LEU A 99 -29.72 20.79 3.54
CA LEU A 99 -30.40 19.50 3.66
C LEU A 99 -29.37 18.44 3.23
N GLY A 100 -28.60 17.95 4.23
CA GLY A 100 -27.37 17.24 3.95
C GLY A 100 -27.64 15.83 3.49
N ASP A 101 -27.32 15.58 2.24
CA ASP A 101 -27.22 14.23 1.70
C ASP A 101 -25.95 13.59 2.29
N GLY A 102 -26.08 12.48 3.02
CA GLY A 102 -24.93 11.69 3.45
C GLY A 102 -24.22 11.11 2.23
N TYR A 103 -22.95 10.69 2.42
CA TYR A 103 -22.16 10.00 1.40
C TYR A 103 -21.88 8.57 1.83
N VAL A 104 -21.77 7.72 0.85
CA VAL A 104 -21.22 6.39 0.98
C VAL A 104 -20.14 6.26 -0.07
N PHE A 105 -18.94 5.96 0.38
CA PHE A 105 -17.80 5.76 -0.50
C PHE A 105 -17.49 4.26 -0.57
N ILE A 106 -17.17 3.78 -1.77
CA ILE A 106 -16.56 2.47 -1.97
C ILE A 106 -15.13 2.73 -2.40
N TYR A 107 -14.18 2.18 -1.65
CA TYR A 107 -12.75 2.29 -1.95
C TYR A 107 -12.23 0.93 -2.39
N GLY A 108 -11.60 0.91 -3.56
CA GLY A 108 -10.69 -0.15 -3.99
C GLY A 108 -9.25 0.24 -3.67
N PHE A 109 -8.41 -0.76 -3.58
CA PHE A 109 -6.99 -0.61 -3.22
C PHE A 109 -6.13 -1.25 -4.31
N ASP A 110 -6.11 -0.59 -5.47
CA ASP A 110 -5.29 -1.06 -6.57
C ASP A 110 -3.85 -1.23 -6.10
N PRO A 111 -3.22 -2.36 -6.40
CA PRO A 111 -1.86 -2.64 -5.94
C PRO A 111 -0.83 -1.67 -6.52
N TYR A 112 -1.14 -0.97 -7.61
CA TYR A 112 -0.24 -0.11 -8.40
C TYR A 112 1.09 -0.76 -8.77
N LEU A 113 1.35 -1.96 -8.27
CA LEU A 113 2.50 -2.79 -8.55
C LEU A 113 2.07 -4.24 -8.57
N THR A 114 2.29 -4.91 -9.68
CA THR A 114 2.05 -6.34 -9.83
C THR A 114 3.31 -7.01 -10.33
N SER A 115 3.41 -8.32 -10.18
CA SER A 115 4.49 -9.12 -10.74
C SER A 115 3.95 -10.31 -11.52
N ASN A 116 4.63 -10.68 -12.59
CA ASN A 116 4.25 -11.84 -13.40
C ASN A 116 4.65 -13.18 -12.76
N ARG A 117 5.32 -13.15 -11.61
CA ARG A 117 5.73 -14.34 -10.84
C ARG A 117 5.80 -14.01 -9.35
N SER A 118 5.38 -14.97 -8.54
CA SER A 118 5.51 -14.92 -7.07
C SER A 118 6.74 -15.64 -6.53
N ALA A 119 7.44 -16.41 -7.38
CA ALA A 119 8.64 -17.14 -6.97
C ALA A 119 9.68 -17.25 -8.07
N LEU A 120 10.96 -17.33 -7.69
CA LEU A 120 12.10 -17.64 -8.53
C LEU A 120 13.01 -18.66 -7.87
N SER A 121 13.63 -19.55 -8.67
CA SER A 121 14.70 -20.41 -8.19
C SER A 121 16.01 -19.60 -8.09
N ALA A 122 16.59 -19.58 -6.92
CA ALA A 122 17.88 -18.94 -6.70
C ALA A 122 19.04 -19.71 -7.39
N SER A 123 18.91 -21.04 -7.54
CA SER A 123 19.91 -21.86 -8.22
C SER A 123 19.86 -21.74 -9.75
N LEU A 124 18.65 -21.67 -10.33
CA LEU A 124 18.46 -21.56 -11.78
C LEU A 124 18.42 -20.11 -12.28
N GLY A 125 18.12 -19.17 -11.39
CA GLY A 125 17.88 -17.78 -11.76
C GLY A 125 16.57 -17.57 -12.50
N GLY A 126 16.47 -16.47 -13.21
CA GLY A 126 15.30 -16.14 -14.03
C GLY A 126 14.96 -14.65 -14.02
N SER A 127 13.83 -14.32 -14.64
CA SER A 127 13.37 -12.93 -14.71
C SER A 127 11.98 -12.77 -14.12
N VAL A 128 11.77 -11.67 -13.42
CA VAL A 128 10.47 -11.19 -12.96
C VAL A 128 10.19 -9.83 -13.57
N VAL A 129 9.02 -9.68 -14.17
CA VAL A 129 8.52 -8.39 -14.65
C VAL A 129 7.58 -7.83 -13.62
N PHE A 130 7.87 -6.62 -13.18
CA PHE A 130 6.98 -5.80 -12.36
C PHE A 130 6.26 -4.80 -13.26
N THR A 131 4.94 -4.76 -13.18
CA THR A 131 4.11 -3.78 -13.87
C THR A 131 3.64 -2.75 -12.85
N LEU A 132 3.85 -1.48 -13.17
CA LEU A 132 3.35 -0.34 -12.40
C LEU A 132 2.15 0.22 -13.16
N ASP A 133 1.04 0.42 -12.45
CA ASP A 133 -0.24 0.93 -12.96
C ASP A 133 -0.80 1.92 -11.94
N PHE A 134 -0.20 3.10 -11.89
CA PHE A 134 -0.65 4.19 -11.03
C PHE A 134 -1.76 5.00 -11.72
N PRO A 135 -2.65 5.67 -10.96
CA PRO A 135 -3.65 6.56 -11.54
C PRO A 135 -3.05 7.57 -12.52
N ILE A 136 -3.79 7.90 -13.60
CA ILE A 136 -3.40 8.86 -14.63
C ILE A 136 -2.97 10.22 -14.07
N ALA A 137 -3.45 10.58 -12.87
CA ALA A 137 -3.03 11.79 -12.16
C ALA A 137 -1.53 11.82 -11.82
N PHE A 138 -0.87 10.65 -11.80
CA PHE A 138 0.57 10.50 -11.59
C PHE A 138 1.36 10.32 -12.89
N GLY A 139 0.70 10.41 -14.04
CA GLY A 139 1.34 10.33 -15.34
C GLY A 139 2.53 11.29 -15.47
N ASN A 140 3.60 10.81 -16.10
CA ASN A 140 4.88 11.51 -16.29
C ASN A 140 5.66 11.80 -14.98
N GLN A 141 5.19 11.36 -13.81
CA GLN A 141 5.94 11.46 -12.56
C GLN A 141 7.07 10.44 -12.51
N ARG A 142 8.04 10.69 -11.65
CA ARG A 142 9.14 9.76 -11.43
C ARG A 142 8.73 8.65 -10.47
N PHE A 143 9.21 7.43 -10.74
CA PHE A 143 9.04 6.31 -9.84
C PHE A 143 10.36 5.67 -9.45
N ARG A 144 10.34 4.91 -8.37
CA ARG A 144 11.40 4.00 -7.93
C ARG A 144 10.78 2.73 -7.36
N LEU A 145 11.32 1.59 -7.78
CA LEU A 145 11.04 0.30 -7.16
C LEU A 145 11.96 0.15 -5.95
N LEU A 146 11.39 -0.13 -4.80
CA LEU A 146 12.07 -0.37 -3.52
C LEU A 146 11.92 -1.83 -3.14
N ALA A 147 12.86 -2.39 -2.41
CA ALA A 147 12.77 -3.76 -1.93
C ALA A 147 13.44 -3.94 -0.58
N THR A 148 12.97 -4.93 0.18
CA THR A 148 13.55 -5.36 1.46
C THR A 148 13.34 -6.85 1.66
N ASN A 149 14.22 -7.50 2.40
CA ASN A 149 14.05 -8.86 2.90
C ASN A 149 13.72 -8.90 4.41
N HIS A 150 13.38 -7.78 5.01
CA HIS A 150 13.00 -7.63 6.41
C HIS A 150 11.47 -7.57 6.63
N GLY A 151 10.70 -7.87 5.59
CA GLY A 151 9.25 -7.98 5.66
C GLY A 151 8.48 -6.68 5.45
N LEU A 152 7.19 -6.78 5.66
CA LEU A 152 6.26 -5.66 5.60
C LEU A 152 6.42 -4.76 6.83
N GLY A 153 6.14 -3.49 6.66
CA GLY A 153 6.22 -2.50 7.73
C GLY A 153 5.74 -1.14 7.23
N SER A 154 6.01 -0.10 8.01
CA SER A 154 5.63 1.26 7.65
C SER A 154 6.85 2.16 7.71
N THR A 155 7.36 2.55 6.54
CA THR A 155 8.47 3.49 6.40
C THR A 155 7.98 4.79 5.80
N LEU A 156 8.27 5.92 6.43
CA LEU A 156 7.93 7.25 5.91
C LEU A 156 9.04 7.73 4.96
N LEU A 157 8.71 7.92 3.69
CA LEU A 157 9.63 8.42 2.67
C LEU A 157 8.99 9.57 1.90
N GLY A 158 9.59 10.75 1.95
CA GLY A 158 9.08 11.94 1.28
C GLY A 158 7.66 12.36 1.71
N GLY A 159 7.22 11.98 2.91
CA GLY A 159 5.88 12.26 3.42
C GLY A 159 4.83 11.17 3.13
N ILE A 160 5.19 10.13 2.39
CA ILE A 160 4.31 8.99 2.06
C ILE A 160 4.78 7.75 2.82
N GLN A 161 3.83 6.97 3.30
CA GLN A 161 4.11 5.66 3.90
C GLN A 161 4.38 4.62 2.82
N ILE A 162 5.48 3.89 2.97
CA ILE A 162 5.86 2.76 2.13
C ILE A 162 5.65 1.48 2.95
N PRO A 163 4.97 0.44 2.44
CA PRO A 163 4.65 -0.76 3.19
C PRO A 163 5.85 -1.73 3.33
N LEU A 164 7.04 -1.22 3.53
CA LEU A 164 8.29 -1.98 3.65
C LEU A 164 9.07 -1.56 4.89
N VAL A 165 9.77 -2.50 5.50
CA VAL A 165 10.76 -2.19 6.55
C VAL A 165 12.03 -1.63 5.91
N ALA A 166 12.38 -0.37 6.20
CA ALA A 166 13.56 0.31 5.66
C ALA A 166 14.83 -0.12 6.38
N SER A 167 15.29 -1.33 6.15
CA SER A 167 16.52 -1.84 6.76
C SER A 167 17.18 -2.94 5.92
N GLY A 168 18.48 -3.10 6.14
CA GLY A 168 19.28 -4.18 5.61
C GLY A 168 19.83 -3.95 4.20
N PRO A 169 20.70 -4.85 3.75
CA PRO A 169 21.48 -4.65 2.52
C PRO A 169 20.65 -4.61 1.23
N VAL A 170 19.49 -5.28 1.21
CA VAL A 170 18.58 -5.22 0.06
C VAL A 170 17.96 -3.82 -0.04
N TRP A 171 17.48 -3.28 1.09
CA TRP A 171 16.96 -1.92 1.15
C TRP A 171 18.03 -0.88 0.77
N ASP A 172 19.23 -1.00 1.34
CA ASP A 172 20.32 -0.06 1.08
C ASP A 172 20.70 -0.02 -0.40
N ALA A 173 20.76 -1.21 -1.04
CA ALA A 173 21.05 -1.31 -2.46
C ALA A 173 19.94 -0.70 -3.34
N MET A 174 18.67 -0.94 -3.01
CA MET A 174 17.54 -0.46 -3.80
C MET A 174 17.24 1.03 -3.58
N SER A 175 17.52 1.57 -2.40
CA SER A 175 17.36 3.00 -2.09
C SER A 175 18.53 3.86 -2.56
N ALA A 176 19.66 3.27 -2.94
CA ALA A 176 20.84 3.97 -3.46
C ALA A 176 20.53 4.76 -4.74
N ALA A 177 21.34 5.79 -5.04
CA ALA A 177 21.17 6.63 -6.23
C ALA A 177 21.20 5.83 -7.55
N THR A 178 21.99 4.74 -7.57
CA THR A 178 22.09 3.78 -8.69
C THR A 178 21.65 2.41 -8.21
N PRO A 179 20.42 1.95 -8.56
CA PRO A 179 19.95 0.61 -8.24
C PRO A 179 20.87 -0.49 -8.84
N PRO A 180 20.86 -1.72 -8.27
CA PRO A 180 21.67 -2.81 -8.77
C PRO A 180 21.43 -3.12 -10.26
N ALA A 181 22.48 -3.47 -10.98
CA ALA A 181 22.45 -3.75 -12.43
C ALA A 181 21.57 -4.97 -12.82
N ILE A 182 21.18 -5.80 -11.85
CA ILE A 182 20.22 -6.90 -12.07
C ILE A 182 18.80 -6.40 -12.36
N PHE A 183 18.52 -5.12 -12.11
CA PHE A 183 17.26 -4.48 -12.46
C PHE A 183 17.38 -3.69 -13.74
N THR A 184 16.43 -3.89 -14.64
CA THR A 184 16.17 -2.99 -15.76
C THR A 184 15.05 -2.02 -15.34
N GLN A 185 15.35 -0.73 -15.33
CA GLN A 185 14.40 0.32 -14.96
C GLN A 185 13.84 0.21 -13.52
N ALA A 186 14.69 -0.07 -12.51
CA ALA A 186 14.29 0.04 -11.12
C ALA A 186 13.90 1.48 -10.71
N SER A 187 14.22 2.47 -11.56
CA SER A 187 13.74 3.84 -11.45
C SER A 187 13.56 4.45 -12.84
N GLY A 188 12.58 5.33 -12.99
CA GLY A 188 12.25 5.93 -14.28
C GLY A 188 11.15 6.98 -14.15
N SER A 189 10.41 7.16 -15.24
CA SER A 189 9.18 7.96 -15.26
C SER A 189 8.03 7.08 -15.72
N LEU A 190 6.86 7.30 -15.14
CA LEU A 190 5.60 6.75 -15.63
C LEU A 190 5.29 7.36 -17.00
N ASN A 191 4.56 6.65 -17.85
CA ASN A 191 4.00 7.22 -19.09
C ASN A 191 2.87 8.21 -18.77
N SER A 192 2.20 8.75 -19.79
CA SER A 192 1.09 9.69 -19.60
C SER A 192 -0.10 9.09 -18.87
N ASP A 193 -0.28 7.79 -18.96
CA ASP A 193 -1.41 7.06 -18.40
C ASP A 193 -1.16 6.59 -16.95
N GLY A 194 0.09 6.67 -16.48
CA GLY A 194 0.50 6.27 -15.12
C GLY A 194 1.28 4.95 -15.10
N ASP A 195 1.54 4.35 -16.26
CA ASP A 195 2.15 3.02 -16.34
C ASP A 195 3.66 3.06 -16.46
N ALA A 196 4.29 2.00 -16.00
CA ALA A 196 5.68 1.66 -16.28
C ALA A 196 5.92 0.16 -16.08
N SER A 197 7.11 -0.29 -16.45
CA SER A 197 7.56 -1.64 -16.13
C SER A 197 9.00 -1.63 -15.63
N SER A 198 9.30 -2.57 -14.75
CA SER A 198 10.65 -2.87 -14.25
C SER A 198 10.90 -4.37 -14.36
N MET A 199 12.12 -4.77 -14.60
CA MET A 199 12.47 -6.19 -14.70
C MET A 199 13.65 -6.51 -13.78
N LEU A 200 13.47 -7.51 -12.94
CA LEU A 200 14.54 -8.17 -12.20
C LEU A 200 15.08 -9.32 -13.06
N ASN A 201 16.38 -9.31 -13.34
CA ASN A 201 17.09 -10.42 -13.99
C ASN A 201 18.05 -11.02 -12.96
N LEU A 202 17.67 -12.15 -12.40
CA LEU A 202 18.48 -12.86 -11.40
C LEU A 202 19.34 -13.92 -12.11
N PRO A 203 20.69 -13.76 -12.17
CA PRO A 203 21.55 -14.78 -12.72
C PRO A 203 21.53 -16.05 -11.87
N ALA A 204 21.75 -17.20 -12.51
CA ALA A 204 21.84 -18.48 -11.82
C ALA A 204 22.95 -18.46 -10.74
N GLY A 205 22.65 -18.97 -9.56
CA GLY A 205 23.57 -19.12 -8.43
C GLY A 205 23.92 -17.84 -7.66
N VAL A 206 23.45 -16.67 -8.10
CA VAL A 206 23.79 -15.39 -7.44
C VAL A 206 23.05 -15.19 -6.10
N ALA A 207 21.86 -15.77 -5.97
CA ALA A 207 21.04 -15.59 -4.78
C ALA A 207 21.26 -16.64 -3.68
N SER A 208 22.38 -17.34 -3.67
CA SER A 208 22.65 -18.39 -2.66
C SER A 208 22.60 -17.89 -1.21
N VAL A 209 22.82 -16.60 -0.99
CA VAL A 209 22.73 -15.95 0.34
C VAL A 209 21.27 -15.64 0.73
N LEU A 210 20.35 -15.59 -0.23
CA LEU A 210 18.93 -15.24 -0.05
C LEU A 210 18.00 -16.45 -0.22
N LEU A 211 18.54 -17.67 -0.16
CA LEU A 211 17.75 -18.90 -0.26
C LEU A 211 16.68 -18.96 0.83
N ASN A 212 15.47 -19.36 0.44
CA ASN A 212 14.30 -19.44 1.32
C ASN A 212 13.96 -18.11 2.02
N THR A 213 14.24 -16.99 1.37
CA THR A 213 13.82 -15.67 1.86
C THR A 213 12.77 -15.07 0.94
N ASP A 214 11.90 -14.27 1.56
CA ASP A 214 10.95 -13.45 0.87
C ASP A 214 11.53 -12.07 0.64
N ILE A 215 11.43 -11.58 -0.59
CA ILE A 215 11.77 -10.20 -0.93
C ILE A 215 10.49 -9.47 -1.22
N HIS A 216 10.24 -8.43 -0.45
CA HIS A 216 9.07 -7.57 -0.58
C HIS A 216 9.43 -6.34 -1.41
N PHE A 217 8.63 -6.04 -2.43
CA PHE A 217 8.79 -4.92 -3.34
C PHE A 217 7.64 -3.93 -3.18
N SER A 218 7.92 -2.65 -3.30
CA SER A 218 6.92 -1.59 -3.44
C SER A 218 7.41 -0.53 -4.40
N ALA A 219 6.52 0.02 -5.20
CA ALA A 219 6.82 1.15 -6.06
C ALA A 219 6.49 2.47 -5.34
N PHE A 220 7.35 3.45 -5.49
CA PHE A 220 7.22 4.78 -4.92
C PHE A 220 7.24 5.83 -6.02
N VAL A 221 6.19 6.63 -6.12
CA VAL A 221 6.07 7.74 -7.07
C VAL A 221 6.40 9.05 -6.35
N PHE A 222 7.21 9.88 -6.95
CA PHE A 222 7.68 11.13 -6.34
C PHE A 222 7.91 12.24 -7.35
N GLN A 223 7.87 13.47 -6.85
CA GLN A 223 8.25 14.67 -7.59
C GLN A 223 9.59 15.19 -7.05
N PRO A 224 10.59 15.45 -7.91
CA PRO A 224 11.84 16.03 -7.47
C PRO A 224 11.62 17.40 -6.78
N PRO A 225 12.40 17.77 -5.73
CA PRO A 225 13.56 17.02 -5.26
C PRO A 225 13.26 15.78 -4.41
N THR A 226 12.15 15.68 -3.65
CA THR A 226 11.90 14.51 -2.77
C THR A 226 10.47 14.39 -2.23
N SER A 227 9.49 15.13 -2.77
CA SER A 227 8.11 14.98 -2.31
C SER A 227 7.50 13.68 -2.82
N GLY A 228 7.16 12.77 -1.93
CA GLY A 228 6.41 11.57 -2.25
C GLY A 228 4.98 11.92 -2.65
N LEU A 229 4.45 11.23 -3.63
CA LEU A 229 3.09 11.40 -4.14
C LEU A 229 2.21 10.20 -3.85
N ALA A 230 2.74 8.99 -4.06
CA ALA A 230 2.05 7.74 -3.83
C ALA A 230 3.03 6.58 -3.63
N SER A 231 2.57 5.50 -3.00
CA SER A 231 3.23 4.21 -2.99
C SER A 231 2.26 3.10 -3.37
N SER A 232 2.77 2.01 -3.94
CA SER A 232 2.01 0.80 -4.17
C SER A 232 1.88 -0.01 -2.88
N ALA A 233 0.96 -0.95 -2.87
CA ALA A 233 1.03 -2.11 -1.99
C ALA A 233 2.32 -2.90 -2.23
N ALA A 234 2.67 -3.79 -1.30
CA ALA A 234 3.85 -4.64 -1.47
C ALA A 234 3.53 -5.86 -2.33
N VAL A 235 4.49 -6.27 -3.14
CA VAL A 235 4.50 -7.54 -3.88
C VAL A 235 5.60 -8.41 -3.29
N VAL A 236 5.29 -9.67 -3.02
CA VAL A 236 6.24 -10.63 -2.45
C VAL A 236 6.80 -11.54 -3.53
N LEU A 237 8.12 -11.73 -3.52
CA LEU A 237 8.84 -12.69 -4.35
C LEU A 237 9.55 -13.71 -3.46
N HIS A 238 9.17 -14.98 -3.57
CA HIS A 238 9.78 -16.09 -2.84
C HIS A 238 11.01 -16.59 -3.59
N LEU A 239 12.17 -16.61 -2.93
CA LEU A 239 13.38 -17.19 -3.49
C LEU A 239 13.52 -18.65 -3.04
N LEU A 240 13.17 -19.55 -3.94
CA LEU A 240 13.23 -21.00 -3.75
C LEU A 240 14.66 -21.54 -4.02
N PRO A 241 15.00 -22.70 -3.49
CA PRO A 241 16.29 -23.37 -3.73
C PRO A 241 16.61 -23.61 -5.20
#